data_ec4afb6ce19e63e95cb4827bbbf52f5b
#
_entry.id   ec4afb6ce19e63e95cb4827bbbf52f5b
#
_cell.length_a   1.000
_cell.length_b   1.000
_cell.length_c   1.000
_cell.angle_alpha   90.00
_cell.angle_beta   90.00
_cell.angle_gamma   90.00
#
_symmetry.space_group_name_H-M   'P 1'
#
loop_
_entity.id
_entity.type
_entity.pdbx_description
1 polymer ?
#
loop_
_entity_poly.entity_id
_entity_poly.type
_entity_poly.pdbx_seq_one_letter_code
_entity_poly.pdbx_strand_id
1 'polypeptide(L)'
;MTQTQTTSDAAAVDPVHAWDVHNERILGHLVSQDFESMDALPVLKWAAGTFDADRLVLSTSFQYSGVAMIHMAVEAGLQLRYATIDTLRLHPETYAFLREVEARYDIDIEVQRPESDQVQSMVRRFGEYLFFDTKTLQEYCCQIRKVKPNEQLLMTVDCWISGMRRDQSNLRRDTPKAMTVGEYGSRRQILKLNPMADWGEDRLLSYIEDNDIPRHPLYDQGYKSIGCFICSTPVGDNEDQRAGRWRWFNSDDRIDP
;
A
#
# COMPACT_ATOMS: atom_id res chain seq x y z
N MET A 1 -4.73 -5.03 -64.76
CA MET A 1 -4.70 -4.16 -63.54
C MET A 1 -4.72 -5.07 -62.33
N THR A 2 -3.53 -5.36 -61.80
CA THR A 2 -3.30 -6.32 -60.71
C THR A 2 -3.14 -5.49 -59.44
N GLN A 3 -4.08 -5.57 -58.50
CA GLN A 3 -3.94 -4.94 -57.19
C GLN A 3 -3.06 -5.79 -56.28
N THR A 4 -1.94 -5.26 -55.90
CA THR A 4 -1.06 -5.79 -54.86
C THR A 4 -1.62 -5.39 -53.50
N GLN A 5 -2.14 -6.36 -52.74
CA GLN A 5 -2.45 -6.21 -51.32
C GLN A 5 -1.14 -6.27 -50.53
N THR A 6 -0.74 -5.17 -49.94
CA THR A 6 0.29 -5.13 -48.91
C THR A 6 -0.36 -5.49 -47.55
N THR A 7 -0.14 -6.75 -47.13
CA THR A 7 -0.41 -7.16 -45.75
C THR A 7 0.69 -6.60 -44.86
N SER A 8 0.31 -5.67 -43.98
CA SER A 8 1.15 -5.24 -42.86
C SER A 8 1.18 -6.34 -41.81
N ASP A 9 2.22 -7.15 -41.82
CA ASP A 9 2.58 -8.05 -40.73
C ASP A 9 3.05 -7.18 -39.53
N ALA A 10 2.14 -6.79 -38.67
CA ALA A 10 2.49 -6.40 -37.31
C ALA A 10 2.91 -7.66 -36.55
N ALA A 11 4.20 -7.94 -36.48
CA ALA A 11 4.74 -9.06 -35.72
C ALA A 11 4.22 -8.92 -34.28
N ALA A 12 3.43 -9.89 -33.83
CA ALA A 12 3.00 -9.99 -32.44
C ALA A 12 4.26 -10.17 -31.57
N VAL A 13 4.56 -9.18 -30.74
CA VAL A 13 5.67 -9.25 -29.79
C VAL A 13 5.40 -10.40 -28.82
N ASP A 14 6.35 -11.32 -28.68
CA ASP A 14 6.27 -12.42 -27.72
C ASP A 14 6.03 -11.81 -26.32
N PRO A 15 4.96 -12.20 -25.59
CA PRO A 15 4.68 -11.68 -24.27
C PRO A 15 5.84 -11.78 -23.29
N VAL A 16 6.67 -12.82 -23.39
CA VAL A 16 7.88 -13.01 -22.56
C VAL A 16 8.90 -11.91 -22.84
N HIS A 17 9.13 -11.59 -24.10
CA HIS A 17 10.07 -10.53 -24.49
C HIS A 17 9.59 -9.13 -24.07
N ALA A 18 8.27 -8.89 -24.12
CA ALA A 18 7.70 -7.63 -23.65
C ALA A 18 7.93 -7.41 -22.13
N TRP A 19 7.86 -8.48 -21.32
CA TRP A 19 8.15 -8.38 -19.87
C TRP A 19 9.65 -8.17 -19.61
N ASP A 20 10.53 -8.76 -20.39
CA ASP A 20 11.97 -8.56 -20.21
C ASP A 20 12.33 -7.08 -20.42
N VAL A 21 11.88 -6.45 -21.49
CA VAL A 21 12.08 -5.01 -21.76
C VAL A 21 11.49 -4.14 -20.66
N HIS A 22 10.27 -4.44 -20.20
CA HIS A 22 9.63 -3.72 -19.11
C HIS A 22 10.44 -3.83 -17.82
N ASN A 23 10.85 -5.04 -17.43
CA ASN A 23 11.60 -5.29 -16.21
C ASN A 23 12.98 -4.65 -16.25
N GLU A 24 13.68 -4.65 -17.39
CA GLU A 24 14.94 -3.93 -17.57
C GLU A 24 14.76 -2.42 -17.34
N ARG A 25 13.68 -1.84 -17.85
CA ARG A 25 13.34 -0.43 -17.60
C ARG A 25 13.12 -0.16 -16.10
N ILE A 26 12.35 -1.01 -15.41
CA ILE A 26 12.11 -0.88 -13.96
C ILE A 26 13.42 -1.03 -13.15
N LEU A 27 14.26 -1.98 -13.50
CA LEU A 27 15.58 -2.14 -12.88
C LEU A 27 16.49 -0.95 -13.18
N GLY A 28 16.44 -0.40 -14.39
CA GLY A 28 17.15 0.82 -14.76
C GLY A 28 16.74 2.00 -13.86
N HIS A 29 15.45 2.16 -13.59
CA HIS A 29 14.96 3.17 -12.66
C HIS A 29 15.45 2.93 -11.23
N LEU A 30 15.45 1.68 -10.75
CA LEU A 30 15.93 1.34 -9.40
C LEU A 30 17.39 1.75 -9.19
N VAL A 31 18.25 1.51 -10.18
CA VAL A 31 19.71 1.79 -10.08
C VAL A 31 20.07 3.22 -10.50
N SER A 32 19.13 4.01 -11.00
CA SER A 32 19.40 5.36 -11.51
C SER A 32 19.66 6.39 -10.42
N GLN A 33 19.28 6.08 -9.17
CA GLN A 33 19.35 6.98 -8.03
C GLN A 33 19.89 6.26 -6.79
N ASP A 34 20.58 6.99 -5.94
CA ASP A 34 20.84 6.58 -4.55
C ASP A 34 19.64 6.96 -3.67
N PHE A 35 18.56 6.17 -3.74
CA PHE A 35 17.34 6.43 -2.97
C PHE A 35 17.59 6.47 -1.47
N GLU A 36 18.56 5.73 -0.96
CA GLU A 36 18.87 5.70 0.48
C GLU A 36 19.34 7.07 1.00
N SER A 37 20.04 7.83 0.19
CA SER A 37 20.50 9.19 0.55
C SER A 37 19.41 10.27 0.36
N MET A 38 18.32 9.97 -0.36
CA MET A 38 17.26 10.95 -0.65
C MET A 38 16.26 11.03 0.50
N ASP A 39 15.77 12.23 0.80
CA ASP A 39 14.65 12.41 1.72
C ASP A 39 13.29 12.13 1.02
N ALA A 40 12.20 12.07 1.80
CA ALA A 40 10.87 11.67 1.31
C ALA A 40 10.38 12.51 0.13
N LEU A 41 10.38 13.85 0.23
CA LEU A 41 9.90 14.71 -0.84
C LEU A 41 10.73 14.63 -2.13
N PRO A 42 12.07 14.61 -2.12
CA PRO A 42 12.88 14.31 -3.29
C PRO A 42 12.53 12.99 -3.97
N VAL A 43 12.27 11.90 -3.22
CA VAL A 43 11.84 10.60 -3.78
C VAL A 43 10.48 10.73 -4.48
N LEU A 44 9.51 11.42 -3.85
CA LEU A 44 8.19 11.66 -4.44
C LEU A 44 8.29 12.47 -5.75
N LYS A 45 9.10 13.55 -5.74
CA LYS A 45 9.33 14.39 -6.93
C LYS A 45 9.98 13.61 -8.06
N TRP A 46 10.98 12.79 -7.73
CA TRP A 46 11.62 11.93 -8.72
C TRP A 46 10.63 10.93 -9.34
N ALA A 47 9.79 10.29 -8.52
CA ALA A 47 8.79 9.35 -9.01
C ALA A 47 7.79 10.03 -9.94
N ALA A 48 7.24 11.19 -9.56
CA ALA A 48 6.30 11.95 -10.38
C ALA A 48 6.91 12.53 -11.67
N GLY A 49 8.23 12.78 -11.69
CA GLY A 49 8.95 13.19 -12.90
C GLY A 49 9.39 12.03 -13.82
N THR A 50 9.32 10.78 -13.32
CA THR A 50 9.81 9.60 -14.03
C THR A 50 8.69 8.75 -14.62
N PHE A 51 7.56 8.64 -13.92
CA PHE A 51 6.42 7.81 -14.31
C PHE A 51 5.23 8.68 -14.73
N ASP A 52 4.46 8.19 -15.70
CA ASP A 52 3.19 8.80 -16.03
C ASP A 52 2.24 8.74 -14.82
N ALA A 53 1.43 9.78 -14.64
CA ALA A 53 0.57 9.92 -13.46
C ALA A 53 -0.41 8.74 -13.27
N ASP A 54 -0.92 8.15 -14.36
CA ASP A 54 -1.80 6.98 -14.36
C ASP A 54 -1.06 5.66 -14.05
N ARG A 55 0.28 5.66 -14.14
CA ARG A 55 1.16 4.51 -13.84
C ARG A 55 1.86 4.62 -12.48
N LEU A 56 1.62 5.69 -11.73
CA LEU A 56 2.19 5.97 -10.42
C LEU A 56 1.09 6.04 -9.37
N VAL A 57 1.18 5.22 -8.32
CA VAL A 57 0.18 5.20 -7.23
C VAL A 57 0.82 5.34 -5.85
N LEU A 58 0.24 6.21 -5.02
CA LEU A 58 0.48 6.26 -3.58
C LEU A 58 -0.67 5.52 -2.88
N SER A 59 -0.37 4.36 -2.28
CA SER A 59 -1.37 3.64 -1.51
C SER A 59 -1.31 4.01 -0.03
N THR A 60 -2.47 4.29 0.55
CA THR A 60 -2.60 4.68 1.96
C THR A 60 -3.55 3.77 2.71
N SER A 61 -3.29 3.55 3.99
CA SER A 61 -4.24 3.03 4.97
C SER A 61 -4.60 4.11 6.01
N PHE A 62 -4.44 5.37 5.63
CA PHE A 62 -4.73 6.56 6.45
C PHE A 62 -3.98 6.64 7.78
N GLN A 63 -2.87 5.91 7.91
CA GLN A 63 -1.95 6.10 9.02
C GLN A 63 -0.99 7.26 8.72
N TYR A 64 -0.34 7.78 9.73
CA TYR A 64 0.51 8.98 9.70
C TYR A 64 1.36 9.12 8.44
N SER A 65 2.19 8.12 8.10
CA SER A 65 3.07 8.19 6.92
C SER A 65 2.30 8.34 5.60
N GLY A 66 1.15 7.67 5.47
CA GLY A 66 0.34 7.74 4.25
C GLY A 66 -0.24 9.13 4.05
N VAL A 67 -0.81 9.73 5.11
CA VAL A 67 -1.41 11.07 5.03
C VAL A 67 -0.33 12.15 4.87
N ALA A 68 0.82 12.02 5.56
CA ALA A 68 1.95 12.93 5.41
C ALA A 68 2.50 12.93 3.98
N MET A 69 2.57 11.77 3.31
CA MET A 69 2.99 11.71 1.90
C MET A 69 1.94 12.27 0.94
N ILE A 70 0.64 12.10 1.23
CA ILE A 70 -0.43 12.78 0.47
C ILE A 70 -0.23 14.29 0.56
N HIS A 71 -0.07 14.83 1.78
CA HIS A 71 0.20 16.25 1.99
C HIS A 71 1.43 16.71 1.20
N MET A 72 2.58 16.02 1.32
CA MET A 72 3.79 16.36 0.56
C MET A 72 3.56 16.40 -0.95
N ALA A 73 2.82 15.42 -1.47
CA ALA A 73 2.57 15.32 -2.91
C ALA A 73 1.67 16.46 -3.40
N VAL A 74 0.61 16.78 -2.66
CA VAL A 74 -0.32 17.85 -3.00
C VAL A 74 0.35 19.21 -2.91
N GLU A 75 1.04 19.54 -1.81
CA GLU A 75 1.75 20.79 -1.63
C GLU A 75 2.85 21.01 -2.69
N ALA A 76 3.44 19.93 -3.18
CA ALA A 76 4.43 19.98 -4.26
C ALA A 76 3.82 19.98 -5.68
N GLY A 77 2.49 19.93 -5.81
CA GLY A 77 1.77 19.89 -7.09
C GLY A 77 2.04 18.62 -7.91
N LEU A 78 2.38 17.50 -7.26
CA LEU A 78 2.72 16.26 -7.96
C LEU A 78 1.47 15.57 -8.51
N GLN A 79 1.58 15.05 -9.72
CA GLN A 79 0.50 14.33 -10.38
C GLN A 79 0.71 12.81 -10.20
N LEU A 80 -0.17 12.16 -9.46
CA LEU A 80 -0.18 10.72 -9.21
C LEU A 80 -1.56 10.25 -8.74
N ARG A 81 -1.79 8.95 -8.81
CA ARG A 81 -3.01 8.32 -8.27
C ARG A 81 -2.88 8.11 -6.78
N TYR A 82 -3.98 8.26 -6.05
CA TYR A 82 -4.10 7.90 -4.66
C TYR A 82 -5.03 6.69 -4.54
N ALA A 83 -4.68 5.72 -3.73
CA ALA A 83 -5.51 4.53 -3.58
C ALA A 83 -5.53 4.00 -2.14
N THR A 84 -6.60 3.31 -1.79
CA THR A 84 -6.74 2.57 -0.53
C THR A 84 -7.41 1.22 -0.76
N ILE A 85 -7.17 0.28 0.16
CA ILE A 85 -7.82 -1.03 0.15
C ILE A 85 -8.93 -1.04 1.19
N ASP A 86 -10.18 -1.07 0.73
CA ASP A 86 -11.33 -1.32 1.58
C ASP A 86 -11.55 -2.82 1.72
N THR A 87 -11.17 -3.37 2.85
CA THR A 87 -11.34 -4.79 3.16
C THR A 87 -12.79 -5.20 3.43
N LEU A 88 -13.73 -4.24 3.36
CA LEU A 88 -15.11 -4.33 3.83
C LEU A 88 -15.21 -4.61 5.34
N ARG A 89 -14.15 -4.27 6.08
CA ARG A 89 -14.03 -4.40 7.54
C ARG A 89 -13.16 -3.30 8.13
N LEU A 90 -13.11 -2.14 7.50
CA LEU A 90 -12.45 -0.97 8.08
C LEU A 90 -13.31 -0.40 9.22
N HIS A 91 -12.68 0.34 10.11
CA HIS A 91 -13.39 1.10 11.16
C HIS A 91 -14.28 2.17 10.52
N PRO A 92 -15.47 2.48 11.10
CA PRO A 92 -16.29 3.60 10.66
C PRO A 92 -15.51 4.91 10.57
N GLU A 93 -14.61 5.15 11.51
CA GLU A 93 -13.72 6.30 11.57
C GLU A 93 -12.79 6.36 10.35
N THR A 94 -12.36 5.21 9.82
CA THR A 94 -11.52 5.17 8.61
C THR A 94 -12.29 5.62 7.37
N TYR A 95 -13.57 5.25 7.24
CA TYR A 95 -14.41 5.72 6.13
C TYR A 95 -14.72 7.22 6.24
N ALA A 96 -14.93 7.73 7.46
CA ALA A 96 -15.11 9.16 7.67
C ALA A 96 -13.83 9.95 7.36
N PHE A 97 -12.69 9.44 7.83
CA PHE A 97 -11.39 10.08 7.64
C PHE A 97 -10.92 10.05 6.18
N LEU A 98 -11.26 9.03 5.40
CA LEU A 98 -11.03 9.01 3.96
C LEU A 98 -11.67 10.25 3.30
N ARG A 99 -12.95 10.53 3.61
CA ARG A 99 -13.65 11.69 3.04
C ARG A 99 -13.11 13.03 3.52
N GLU A 100 -12.63 13.09 4.75
CA GLU A 100 -11.96 14.25 5.31
C GLU A 100 -10.66 14.55 4.52
N VAL A 101 -9.85 13.51 4.26
CA VAL A 101 -8.61 13.64 3.47
C VAL A 101 -8.90 14.05 2.02
N GLU A 102 -9.90 13.44 1.37
CA GLU A 102 -10.34 13.84 0.03
C GLU A 102 -10.75 15.33 -0.01
N ALA A 103 -11.58 15.76 0.93
CA ALA A 103 -12.06 17.14 1.00
C ALA A 103 -10.95 18.14 1.36
N ARG A 104 -10.02 17.76 2.25
CA ARG A 104 -8.91 18.63 2.69
C ARG A 104 -7.93 18.92 1.57
N TYR A 105 -7.65 17.93 0.73
CA TYR A 105 -6.60 18.00 -0.29
C TYR A 105 -7.15 18.14 -1.71
N ASP A 106 -8.47 18.17 -1.89
CA ASP A 106 -9.15 18.21 -3.19
C ASP A 106 -8.64 17.12 -4.15
N ILE A 107 -8.63 15.87 -3.65
CA ILE A 107 -8.16 14.69 -4.38
C ILE A 107 -9.22 13.60 -4.38
N ASP A 108 -9.17 12.74 -5.40
CA ASP A 108 -9.93 11.49 -5.45
C ASP A 108 -9.05 10.31 -4.98
N ILE A 109 -9.57 9.49 -4.08
CA ILE A 109 -8.88 8.28 -3.59
C ILE A 109 -9.59 7.04 -4.11
N GLU A 110 -8.93 6.29 -4.99
CA GLU A 110 -9.43 5.04 -5.53
C GLU A 110 -9.61 4.00 -4.42
N VAL A 111 -10.81 3.44 -4.30
CA VAL A 111 -11.12 2.43 -3.28
C VAL A 111 -11.17 1.05 -3.93
N GLN A 112 -10.12 0.26 -3.69
CA GLN A 112 -10.03 -1.13 -4.14
C GLN A 112 -10.73 -2.06 -3.14
N ARG A 113 -11.60 -2.95 -3.65
CA ARG A 113 -12.41 -3.87 -2.84
C ARG A 113 -12.20 -5.31 -3.26
N PRO A 114 -12.36 -6.28 -2.35
CA PRO A 114 -12.37 -7.69 -2.70
C PRO A 114 -13.58 -8.05 -3.55
N GLU A 115 -13.41 -9.02 -4.43
CA GLU A 115 -14.50 -9.62 -5.21
C GLU A 115 -15.56 -10.24 -4.29
N SER A 116 -16.83 -9.83 -4.47
CA SER A 116 -17.95 -10.27 -3.63
C SER A 116 -18.09 -11.78 -3.57
N ASP A 117 -17.94 -12.47 -4.70
CA ASP A 117 -18.09 -13.94 -4.79
C ASP A 117 -17.00 -14.66 -4.00
N GLN A 118 -15.76 -14.14 -4.00
CA GLN A 118 -14.65 -14.70 -3.21
C GLN A 118 -14.90 -14.55 -1.72
N VAL A 119 -15.38 -13.36 -1.30
CA VAL A 119 -15.73 -13.11 0.10
C VAL A 119 -16.87 -14.01 0.55
N GLN A 120 -17.93 -14.11 -0.23
CA GLN A 120 -19.08 -14.98 0.09
C GLN A 120 -18.69 -16.46 0.14
N SER A 121 -17.85 -16.92 -0.80
CA SER A 121 -17.35 -18.29 -0.82
C SER A 121 -16.50 -18.62 0.42
N MET A 122 -15.61 -17.70 0.80
CA MET A 122 -14.82 -17.83 2.02
C MET A 122 -15.70 -17.91 3.26
N VAL A 123 -16.67 -17.00 3.41
CA VAL A 123 -17.58 -16.96 4.57
C VAL A 123 -18.48 -18.21 4.61
N ARG A 124 -19.01 -18.65 3.48
CA ARG A 124 -19.82 -19.89 3.45
C ARG A 124 -19.06 -21.13 3.87
N ARG A 125 -17.75 -21.20 3.54
CA ARG A 125 -16.91 -22.37 3.81
C ARG A 125 -16.36 -22.40 5.24
N PHE A 126 -15.98 -21.25 5.78
CA PHE A 126 -15.20 -21.14 7.01
C PHE A 126 -15.86 -20.29 8.10
N GLY A 127 -17.03 -19.72 7.82
CA GLY A 127 -17.69 -18.79 8.73
C GLY A 127 -17.16 -17.37 8.62
N GLU A 128 -17.91 -16.43 9.19
CA GLU A 128 -17.58 -15.00 9.14
C GLU A 128 -16.35 -14.63 9.97
N TYR A 129 -16.10 -15.37 11.05
CA TYR A 129 -15.06 -15.13 12.03
C TYR A 129 -13.85 -16.09 11.93
N LEU A 130 -13.66 -16.70 10.77
CA LEU A 130 -12.59 -17.68 10.47
C LEU A 130 -11.19 -17.23 10.92
N PHE A 131 -10.94 -15.94 11.02
CA PHE A 131 -9.65 -15.37 11.40
C PHE A 131 -9.33 -15.51 12.88
N PHE A 132 -10.26 -16.00 13.72
CA PHE A 132 -10.00 -16.38 15.09
C PHE A 132 -9.60 -17.86 15.23
N ASP A 133 -10.00 -18.71 14.29
CA ASP A 133 -9.84 -20.17 14.42
C ASP A 133 -8.38 -20.59 14.29
N THR A 134 -7.70 -20.14 13.25
CA THR A 134 -6.28 -20.44 13.03
C THR A 134 -5.56 -19.29 12.33
N LYS A 135 -4.23 -19.23 12.49
CA LYS A 135 -3.39 -18.26 11.79
C LYS A 135 -3.50 -18.41 10.26
N THR A 136 -3.57 -19.64 9.75
CA THR A 136 -3.76 -19.91 8.31
C THR A 136 -5.08 -19.33 7.79
N LEU A 137 -6.17 -19.46 8.54
CA LEU A 137 -7.46 -18.88 8.15
C LEU A 137 -7.48 -17.36 8.28
N GLN A 138 -6.76 -16.79 9.24
CA GLN A 138 -6.54 -15.35 9.35
C GLN A 138 -5.77 -14.82 8.13
N GLU A 139 -4.69 -15.50 7.73
CA GLU A 139 -3.91 -15.18 6.55
C GLU A 139 -4.76 -15.31 5.28
N TYR A 140 -5.58 -16.35 5.17
CA TYR A 140 -6.50 -16.54 4.05
C TYR A 140 -7.55 -15.41 3.98
N CYS A 141 -8.10 -14.96 5.11
CA CYS A 141 -8.97 -13.79 5.15
C CYS A 141 -8.26 -12.54 4.61
N CYS A 142 -7.02 -12.30 5.02
CA CYS A 142 -6.20 -11.19 4.52
C CYS A 142 -5.90 -11.34 3.03
N GLN A 143 -5.62 -12.57 2.56
CA GLN A 143 -5.38 -12.84 1.14
C GLN A 143 -6.58 -12.41 0.29
N ILE A 144 -7.80 -12.81 0.68
CA ILE A 144 -9.01 -12.47 -0.07
C ILE A 144 -9.35 -10.98 0.04
N ARG A 145 -9.33 -10.43 1.26
CA ARG A 145 -9.86 -9.08 1.50
C ARG A 145 -8.88 -7.94 1.25
N LYS A 146 -7.57 -8.22 1.25
CA LYS A 146 -6.55 -7.19 1.17
C LYS A 146 -5.53 -7.44 0.08
N VAL A 147 -4.93 -8.65 0.04
CA VAL A 147 -3.80 -8.92 -0.87
C VAL A 147 -4.26 -8.92 -2.31
N LYS A 148 -5.32 -9.66 -2.65
CA LYS A 148 -5.85 -9.70 -4.02
C LYS A 148 -6.30 -8.34 -4.55
N PRO A 149 -7.09 -7.52 -3.82
CA PRO A 149 -7.39 -6.16 -4.28
C PRO A 149 -6.15 -5.29 -4.50
N ASN A 150 -5.14 -5.44 -3.63
CA ASN A 150 -3.88 -4.73 -3.82
C ASN A 150 -3.12 -5.22 -5.07
N GLU A 151 -3.08 -6.53 -5.30
CA GLU A 151 -2.50 -7.11 -6.53
C GLU A 151 -3.19 -6.56 -7.78
N GLN A 152 -4.52 -6.49 -7.79
CA GLN A 152 -5.29 -5.90 -8.89
C GLN A 152 -4.91 -4.43 -9.14
N LEU A 153 -4.76 -3.63 -8.09
CA LEU A 153 -4.25 -2.26 -8.21
C LEU A 153 -2.85 -2.23 -8.82
N LEU A 154 -1.94 -3.07 -8.30
CA LEU A 154 -0.54 -3.10 -8.73
C LEU A 154 -0.36 -3.56 -10.19
N MET A 155 -1.31 -4.31 -10.75
CA MET A 155 -1.33 -4.65 -12.18
C MET A 155 -1.49 -3.42 -13.09
N THR A 156 -2.02 -2.32 -12.57
CA THR A 156 -2.31 -1.12 -13.36
C THR A 156 -1.19 -0.07 -13.33
N VAL A 157 -0.13 -0.27 -12.53
CA VAL A 157 0.92 0.74 -12.30
C VAL A 157 2.33 0.20 -12.58
N ASP A 158 3.29 1.08 -12.75
CA ASP A 158 4.71 0.77 -12.87
C ASP A 158 5.49 1.16 -11.60
N CYS A 159 4.94 2.10 -10.82
CA CYS A 159 5.53 2.52 -9.56
C CYS A 159 4.47 2.57 -8.45
N TRP A 160 4.80 1.98 -7.31
CA TRP A 160 3.98 1.93 -6.11
C TRP A 160 4.69 2.60 -4.94
N ILE A 161 4.09 3.67 -4.40
CA ILE A 161 4.57 4.36 -3.21
C ILE A 161 3.81 3.86 -1.99
N SER A 162 4.52 3.51 -0.92
CA SER A 162 3.94 3.04 0.34
C SER A 162 4.53 3.72 1.57
N GLY A 163 3.71 3.88 2.62
CA GLY A 163 4.10 4.51 3.90
C GLY A 163 4.82 3.58 4.85
N MET A 164 5.59 2.62 4.35
CA MET A 164 6.33 1.68 5.18
C MET A 164 7.56 2.35 5.79
N ARG A 165 7.78 2.17 7.10
CA ARG A 165 8.95 2.67 7.83
C ARG A 165 9.65 1.55 8.59
N ARG A 166 10.96 1.71 8.81
CA ARG A 166 11.82 0.74 9.50
C ARG A 166 11.49 0.59 10.98
N ASP A 167 11.07 1.69 11.61
CA ASP A 167 10.72 1.74 13.04
C ASP A 167 9.41 1.06 13.43
N GLN A 168 8.55 0.74 12.46
CA GLN A 168 7.23 0.16 12.72
C GLN A 168 7.25 -1.27 13.29
N SER A 169 8.30 -2.04 13.06
CA SER A 169 8.51 -3.37 13.64
C SER A 169 9.90 -3.93 13.29
N ASN A 170 10.36 -4.92 14.07
CA ASN A 170 11.61 -5.62 13.79
C ASN A 170 11.67 -6.24 12.38
N LEU A 171 10.54 -6.73 11.87
CA LEU A 171 10.44 -7.31 10.51
C LEU A 171 10.63 -6.27 9.39
N ARG A 172 10.54 -4.99 9.71
CA ARG A 172 10.68 -3.88 8.75
C ARG A 172 12.01 -3.15 8.84
N ARG A 173 12.86 -3.52 9.80
CA ARG A 173 14.14 -2.83 10.07
C ARG A 173 14.98 -2.62 8.82
N ASP A 174 15.01 -3.58 7.92
CA ASP A 174 15.84 -3.56 6.72
C ASP A 174 15.05 -3.20 5.45
N THR A 175 13.86 -2.57 5.60
CA THR A 175 13.06 -2.12 4.46
C THR A 175 13.84 -1.07 3.66
N PRO A 176 14.16 -1.30 2.37
CA PRO A 176 14.83 -0.32 1.54
C PRO A 176 13.85 0.79 1.11
N LYS A 177 14.39 1.98 0.81
CA LYS A 177 13.60 3.07 0.21
C LYS A 177 13.09 2.75 -1.18
N ALA A 178 13.83 1.94 -1.94
CA ALA A 178 13.43 1.48 -3.27
C ALA A 178 13.74 0.00 -3.46
N MET A 179 12.84 -0.72 -4.11
CA MET A 179 13.01 -2.12 -4.48
C MET A 179 12.10 -2.47 -5.65
N THR A 180 12.43 -3.51 -6.38
CA THR A 180 11.47 -4.11 -7.30
C THR A 180 10.60 -5.13 -6.57
N VAL A 181 9.33 -5.19 -6.94
CA VAL A 181 8.40 -6.23 -6.50
C VAL A 181 7.75 -6.85 -7.73
N GLY A 182 7.71 -8.18 -7.77
CA GLY A 182 6.98 -8.92 -8.78
C GLY A 182 5.52 -9.06 -8.36
N GLU A 183 4.63 -9.08 -9.32
CA GLU A 183 3.25 -9.48 -9.09
C GLU A 183 3.18 -10.98 -8.87
N TYR A 184 2.32 -11.37 -7.95
CA TYR A 184 2.08 -12.78 -7.67
C TYR A 184 1.51 -13.47 -8.92
N GLY A 185 2.28 -14.42 -9.47
CA GLY A 185 1.91 -15.19 -10.67
C GLY A 185 2.22 -14.53 -12.01
N SER A 186 2.76 -13.31 -12.05
CA SER A 186 3.25 -12.68 -13.28
C SER A 186 4.77 -12.50 -13.26
N ARG A 187 5.39 -12.38 -14.43
CA ARG A 187 6.81 -12.03 -14.55
C ARG A 187 7.04 -10.51 -14.54
N ARG A 188 5.96 -9.72 -14.55
CA ARG A 188 6.05 -8.26 -14.55
C ARG A 188 6.53 -7.76 -13.19
N GLN A 189 7.53 -6.91 -13.18
CA GLN A 189 8.00 -6.20 -11.99
C GLN A 189 7.52 -4.74 -12.00
N ILE A 190 7.35 -4.18 -10.81
CA ILE A 190 7.10 -2.75 -10.60
C ILE A 190 8.12 -2.20 -9.61
N LEU A 191 8.39 -0.90 -9.69
CA LEU A 191 9.20 -0.22 -8.70
C LEU A 191 8.35 0.06 -7.46
N LYS A 192 8.79 -0.40 -6.29
CA LYS A 192 8.21 -0.02 -5.01
C LYS A 192 9.10 0.99 -4.32
N LEU A 193 8.50 2.11 -3.90
CA LEU A 193 9.17 3.17 -3.14
C LEU A 193 8.57 3.27 -1.74
N ASN A 194 9.44 3.42 -0.75
CA ASN A 194 9.12 3.69 0.65
C ASN A 194 9.83 4.99 1.07
N PRO A 195 9.34 6.17 0.66
CA PRO A 195 10.08 7.42 0.80
C PRO A 195 10.44 7.78 2.23
N MET A 196 9.59 7.37 3.19
CA MET A 196 9.76 7.59 4.61
C MET A 196 10.38 6.40 5.36
N ALA A 197 11.05 5.46 4.66
CA ALA A 197 11.57 4.24 5.29
C ALA A 197 12.49 4.53 6.50
N ASP A 198 13.30 5.57 6.44
CA ASP A 198 14.24 6.02 7.48
C ASP A 198 13.68 7.09 8.44
N TRP A 199 12.40 7.48 8.30
CA TRP A 199 11.80 8.43 9.23
C TRP A 199 11.44 7.73 10.54
N GLY A 200 11.93 8.26 11.67
CA GLY A 200 11.46 7.89 13.00
C GLY A 200 10.10 8.50 13.31
N GLU A 201 9.42 7.95 14.31
CA GLU A 201 8.08 8.41 14.72
C GLU A 201 8.10 9.89 15.15
N ASP A 202 9.08 10.30 15.92
CA ASP A 202 9.21 11.70 16.39
C ASP A 202 9.28 12.69 15.23
N ARG A 203 10.11 12.39 14.22
CA ARG A 203 10.23 13.22 13.02
C ARG A 203 8.91 13.32 12.27
N LEU A 204 8.23 12.19 12.14
CA LEU A 204 6.94 12.12 11.43
C LEU A 204 5.86 12.92 12.18
N LEU A 205 5.79 12.79 13.50
CA LEU A 205 4.82 13.52 14.33
C LEU A 205 5.09 15.03 14.30
N SER A 206 6.35 15.46 14.43
CA SER A 206 6.71 16.88 14.26
C SER A 206 6.29 17.42 12.90
N TYR A 207 6.54 16.66 11.83
CA TYR A 207 6.13 17.07 10.49
C TYR A 207 4.60 17.22 10.36
N ILE A 208 3.84 16.32 10.99
CA ILE A 208 2.38 16.36 11.01
C ILE A 208 1.88 17.60 11.76
N GLU A 209 2.46 17.92 12.92
CA GLU A 209 2.13 19.10 13.72
C GLU A 209 2.47 20.40 13.00
N ASP A 210 3.70 20.51 12.50
CA ASP A 210 4.20 21.71 11.82
C ASP A 210 3.39 22.09 10.58
N ASN A 211 2.73 21.12 9.94
CA ASN A 211 1.96 21.31 8.72
C ASN A 211 0.43 21.16 8.90
N ASP A 212 -0.06 21.08 10.13
CA ASP A 212 -1.49 20.91 10.44
C ASP A 212 -2.13 19.76 9.62
N ILE A 213 -1.44 18.61 9.54
CA ILE A 213 -1.90 17.45 8.77
C ILE A 213 -2.96 16.71 9.59
N PRO A 214 -4.13 16.38 9.01
CA PRO A 214 -5.18 15.66 9.72
C PRO A 214 -4.70 14.28 10.19
N ARG A 215 -5.15 13.88 11.37
CA ARG A 215 -4.80 12.62 12.01
C ARG A 215 -6.01 11.72 12.16
N HIS A 216 -5.81 10.43 11.90
CA HIS A 216 -6.88 9.45 12.05
C HIS A 216 -7.39 9.41 13.51
N PRO A 217 -8.72 9.54 13.77
CA PRO A 217 -9.25 9.69 15.15
C PRO A 217 -8.95 8.50 16.08
N LEU A 218 -8.69 7.32 15.55
CA LEU A 218 -8.35 6.14 16.36
C LEU A 218 -7.02 6.26 17.10
N TYR A 219 -6.12 7.16 16.70
CA TYR A 219 -4.91 7.42 17.47
C TYR A 219 -5.21 7.99 18.85
N ASP A 220 -6.22 8.85 18.96
CA ASP A 220 -6.67 9.42 20.23
C ASP A 220 -7.39 8.38 21.12
N GLN A 221 -7.74 7.23 20.55
CA GLN A 221 -8.33 6.08 21.24
C GLN A 221 -7.28 4.99 21.57
N GLY A 222 -5.98 5.30 21.45
CA GLY A 222 -4.87 4.41 21.81
C GLY A 222 -4.48 3.39 20.73
N TYR A 223 -5.01 3.49 19.51
CA TYR A 223 -4.54 2.64 18.40
C TYR A 223 -3.21 3.17 17.87
N LYS A 224 -2.14 2.39 17.94
CA LYS A 224 -0.86 2.73 17.29
C LYS A 224 -0.71 2.15 15.90
N SER A 225 -1.54 1.16 15.52
CA SER A 225 -1.58 0.57 14.18
C SER A 225 -3.02 0.24 13.79
N ILE A 226 -3.47 0.81 12.68
CA ILE A 226 -4.87 0.75 12.23
C ILE A 226 -4.99 -0.21 11.04
N GLY A 227 -6.02 -1.06 11.06
CA GLY A 227 -6.37 -2.00 9.98
C GLY A 227 -7.85 -2.36 10.04
N CYS A 228 -8.20 -3.62 9.78
CA CYS A 228 -9.58 -4.09 9.97
C CYS A 228 -10.01 -3.91 11.43
N PHE A 229 -11.25 -3.47 11.67
CA PHE A 229 -11.74 -3.14 13.01
C PHE A 229 -11.69 -4.34 13.97
N ILE A 230 -11.90 -5.58 13.47
CA ILE A 230 -11.80 -6.80 14.29
C ILE A 230 -10.34 -7.15 14.61
N CYS A 231 -9.41 -6.85 13.67
CA CYS A 231 -7.99 -7.25 13.75
C CYS A 231 -7.10 -6.15 14.32
N SER A 232 -7.65 -5.10 14.88
CA SER A 232 -6.92 -3.98 15.47
C SER A 232 -7.53 -3.63 16.82
N THR A 233 -6.69 -3.48 17.83
CA THR A 233 -7.08 -3.05 19.17
C THR A 233 -6.14 -1.95 19.66
N PRO A 234 -6.56 -1.11 20.61
CA PRO A 234 -5.66 -0.19 21.30
C PRO A 234 -4.50 -0.94 21.95
N VAL A 235 -3.38 -0.26 22.15
CA VAL A 235 -2.18 -0.78 22.80
C VAL A 235 -1.81 0.09 23.99
N GLY A 236 -1.22 -0.53 25.03
CA GLY A 236 -0.68 0.17 26.19
C GLY A 236 0.62 0.91 25.87
N ASP A 237 1.05 1.79 26.77
CA ASP A 237 2.23 2.65 26.59
C ASP A 237 3.52 1.84 26.39
N ASN A 238 3.64 0.67 27.00
CA ASN A 238 4.81 -0.20 26.96
C ASN A 238 4.72 -1.33 25.92
N GLU A 239 3.68 -1.34 25.10
CA GLU A 239 3.50 -2.33 24.06
C GLU A 239 4.07 -1.84 22.72
N ASP A 240 4.58 -2.79 21.91
CA ASP A 240 5.02 -2.50 20.55
C ASP A 240 3.89 -1.85 19.73
N GLN A 241 4.27 -0.96 18.79
CA GLN A 241 3.33 -0.23 17.93
C GLN A 241 2.32 -1.17 17.23
N ARG A 242 2.70 -2.40 16.95
CA ARG A 242 1.84 -3.38 16.28
C ARG A 242 1.28 -4.48 17.19
N ALA A 243 1.47 -4.41 18.51
CA ALA A 243 0.95 -5.40 19.46
C ALA A 243 -0.59 -5.53 19.41
N GLY A 244 -1.29 -4.45 19.05
CA GLY A 244 -2.74 -4.47 18.85
C GLY A 244 -3.22 -5.20 17.59
N ARG A 245 -2.31 -5.69 16.71
CA ARG A 245 -2.68 -6.39 15.47
C ARG A 245 -2.72 -7.88 15.71
N TRP A 246 -3.87 -8.52 15.39
CA TRP A 246 -4.08 -9.97 15.59
C TRP A 246 -3.64 -10.43 16.98
N ARG A 247 -4.05 -9.69 18.01
CA ARG A 247 -3.61 -9.86 19.39
C ARG A 247 -3.75 -11.32 19.89
N TRP A 248 -4.81 -12.01 19.49
CA TRP A 248 -5.04 -13.43 19.82
C TRP A 248 -4.03 -14.43 19.24
N PHE A 249 -3.18 -14.03 18.29
CA PHE A 249 -2.08 -14.86 17.80
C PHE A 249 -0.70 -14.35 18.24
N ASN A 250 -0.63 -13.14 18.75
CA ASN A 250 0.63 -12.47 19.10
C ASN A 250 0.84 -12.37 20.62
N SER A 251 -0.18 -12.68 21.45
CA SER A 251 -0.04 -12.75 22.90
C SER A 251 0.59 -14.12 23.28
N ASP A 252 1.59 -14.08 24.14
CA ASP A 252 2.16 -15.29 24.77
C ASP A 252 1.15 -15.97 25.71
N ASP A 253 0.08 -15.27 26.07
CA ASP A 253 -1.06 -15.79 26.83
C ASP A 253 -2.04 -16.53 25.91
N ARG A 254 -1.60 -17.65 25.33
CA ARG A 254 -2.53 -18.61 24.76
C ARG A 254 -3.30 -19.23 25.92
N ILE A 255 -4.54 -18.84 26.10
CA ILE A 255 -5.49 -19.68 26.78
C ILE A 255 -5.77 -20.81 25.79
N ASP A 256 -5.09 -21.94 25.96
CA ASP A 256 -5.45 -23.16 25.28
C ASP A 256 -6.88 -23.52 25.73
N PRO A 257 -7.79 -23.88 24.79
CA PRO A 257 -9.16 -24.24 25.11
C PRO A 257 -9.28 -25.52 25.89
#